data_b254b0a234c69ea1e6972cf168437cf8
#
_entry.id   b254b0a234c69ea1e6972cf168437cf8
#
_cell.length_a   1.000
_cell.length_b   1.000
_cell.length_c   1.000
_cell.angle_alpha   90.00
_cell.angle_beta   90.00
_cell.angle_gamma   90.00
#
_symmetry.space_group_name_H-M   'P 1'
#
loop_
_entity.id
_entity.type
_entity.pdbx_description
1 polymer ?
#
loop_
_entity_poly.entity_id
_entity_poly.type
_entity_poly.pdbx_seq_one_letter_code
_entity_poly.pdbx_strand_id
1 'polypeptide(L)'
;MARTHTLDKYRNIGIMAHIDAGKTTTTERVLYYTGKSHKIGEVHDGAATMDWMEQEQERGITITSAATTCFWNDHRINIIDTPGHVDFTIEVERSLKVLDGAVAVFDGVAGVEPQSETVWRQADKYKVPRICFVNKLDRTGADFFRCVGMIKDRLGAKPLVMQIPIGVEASLKGVVDLIKMKAIVWKNEDLGAAWELTDIPDDLKDISNKYRQELVETAVEQDEKLMEDYLGGNEISEEDLIKCVRKG
;
A
#
# COMPACT_ATOMS: atom_id res chain seq x y z
N MET A 1 15.28 23.33 -18.26
CA MET A 1 13.91 22.97 -18.63
C MET A 1 12.95 23.49 -17.56
N ALA A 2 11.83 24.12 -17.94
CA ALA A 2 10.81 24.53 -16.99
C ALA A 2 10.15 23.28 -16.37
N ARG A 3 9.82 23.35 -15.08
CA ARG A 3 9.09 22.26 -14.40
C ARG A 3 7.68 22.16 -14.96
N THR A 4 7.20 20.95 -15.19
CA THR A 4 5.84 20.68 -15.67
C THR A 4 4.79 20.78 -14.59
N HIS A 5 5.20 20.60 -13.31
CA HIS A 5 4.34 20.65 -12.12
C HIS A 5 5.00 21.52 -11.05
N THR A 6 4.22 22.05 -10.13
CA THR A 6 4.70 22.74 -8.93
C THR A 6 5.26 21.74 -7.92
N LEU A 7 6.12 22.15 -7.00
CA LEU A 7 6.80 21.24 -6.06
C LEU A 7 5.83 20.51 -5.11
N ASP A 8 4.74 21.15 -4.74
CA ASP A 8 3.66 20.59 -3.92
C ASP A 8 2.93 19.41 -4.58
N LYS A 9 3.08 19.26 -5.92
CA LYS A 9 2.53 18.15 -6.71
C LYS A 9 3.53 17.06 -7.04
N TYR A 10 4.74 17.12 -6.51
CA TYR A 10 5.71 16.03 -6.61
C TYR A 10 5.57 15.08 -5.43
N ARG A 11 5.65 13.77 -5.70
CA ARG A 11 5.68 12.71 -4.67
C ARG A 11 6.75 11.71 -5.04
N ASN A 12 7.68 11.49 -4.11
CA ASN A 12 8.67 10.43 -4.21
C ASN A 12 8.20 9.29 -3.31
N ILE A 13 7.77 8.21 -3.90
CA ILE A 13 7.26 7.05 -3.16
C ILE A 13 8.21 5.86 -3.32
N GLY A 14 8.48 5.17 -2.22
CA GLY A 14 9.22 3.92 -2.22
C GLY A 14 8.29 2.72 -2.16
N ILE A 15 8.65 1.63 -2.81
CA ILE A 15 7.97 0.34 -2.61
C ILE A 15 8.91 -0.58 -1.87
N MET A 16 8.51 -0.97 -0.67
CA MET A 16 9.28 -1.77 0.29
C MET A 16 8.61 -3.12 0.46
N ALA A 17 9.35 -4.19 0.36
CA ALA A 17 8.83 -5.54 0.53
C ALA A 17 9.96 -6.52 0.86
N HIS A 18 9.61 -7.65 1.49
CA HIS A 18 10.53 -8.77 1.49
C HIS A 18 10.57 -9.45 0.11
N ILE A 19 11.51 -10.36 -0.10
CA ILE A 19 11.63 -11.14 -1.33
C ILE A 19 10.32 -11.88 -1.58
N ASP A 20 9.88 -11.90 -2.83
CA ASP A 20 8.66 -12.54 -3.30
C ASP A 20 7.32 -12.00 -2.73
N ALA A 21 7.29 -10.94 -1.92
CA ALA A 21 6.02 -10.34 -1.50
C ALA A 21 5.22 -9.70 -2.64
N GLY A 22 5.83 -9.51 -3.81
CA GLY A 22 5.22 -8.92 -5.00
C GLY A 22 5.54 -7.45 -5.19
N LYS A 23 6.74 -7.01 -4.78
CA LYS A 23 7.22 -5.64 -4.98
C LYS A 23 7.15 -5.23 -6.45
N THR A 24 7.85 -5.95 -7.33
CA THR A 24 7.88 -5.67 -8.77
C THR A 24 6.49 -5.74 -9.39
N THR A 25 5.69 -6.74 -9.04
CA THR A 25 4.30 -6.86 -9.50
C THR A 25 3.47 -5.64 -9.11
N THR A 26 3.61 -5.14 -7.89
CA THR A 26 2.89 -3.94 -7.42
C THR A 26 3.33 -2.71 -8.22
N THR A 27 4.63 -2.53 -8.43
CA THR A 27 5.18 -1.43 -9.24
C THR A 27 4.65 -1.48 -10.67
N GLU A 28 4.72 -2.62 -11.33
CA GLU A 28 4.23 -2.81 -12.72
C GLU A 28 2.72 -2.52 -12.82
N ARG A 29 1.93 -2.91 -11.83
CA ARG A 29 0.48 -2.58 -11.78
C ARG A 29 0.24 -1.08 -11.64
N VAL A 30 1.00 -0.38 -10.80
CA VAL A 30 0.90 1.08 -10.68
C VAL A 30 1.25 1.74 -12.02
N LEU A 31 2.31 1.30 -12.70
CA LEU A 31 2.70 1.83 -14.01
C LEU A 31 1.63 1.55 -15.09
N TYR A 32 1.01 0.39 -15.06
CA TYR A 32 -0.07 0.04 -15.97
C TYR A 32 -1.31 0.91 -15.75
N TYR A 33 -1.82 1.01 -14.51
CA TYR A 33 -3.03 1.79 -14.22
C TYR A 33 -2.84 3.29 -14.38
N THR A 34 -1.61 3.80 -14.28
CA THR A 34 -1.29 5.20 -14.56
C THR A 34 -1.04 5.47 -16.06
N GLY A 35 -1.18 4.46 -16.93
CA GLY A 35 -0.99 4.57 -18.38
C GLY A 35 0.48 4.76 -18.80
N LYS A 36 1.43 4.53 -17.91
CA LYS A 36 2.87 4.60 -18.21
C LYS A 36 3.35 3.38 -18.98
N SER A 37 2.82 2.20 -18.66
CA SER A 37 3.04 0.95 -19.39
C SER A 37 1.76 0.53 -20.14
N HIS A 38 1.91 0.02 -21.36
CA HIS A 38 0.79 -0.50 -22.16
C HIS A 38 0.54 -1.99 -21.95
N LYS A 39 1.46 -2.68 -21.28
CA LYS A 39 1.36 -4.10 -20.93
C LYS A 39 1.70 -4.25 -19.44
N ILE A 40 1.05 -5.20 -18.80
CA ILE A 40 1.44 -5.65 -17.47
C ILE A 40 2.67 -6.54 -17.67
N GLY A 41 3.84 -6.05 -17.21
CA GLY A 41 5.05 -6.86 -17.18
C GLY A 41 4.91 -7.94 -16.10
N GLU A 42 5.03 -9.21 -16.49
CA GLU A 42 5.13 -10.30 -15.52
C GLU A 42 6.60 -10.63 -15.27
N VAL A 43 6.97 -10.77 -13.99
CA VAL A 43 8.35 -11.06 -13.58
C VAL A 43 8.84 -12.37 -14.17
N HIS A 44 7.93 -13.37 -14.28
CA HIS A 44 8.25 -14.68 -14.82
C HIS A 44 8.53 -14.70 -16.34
N ASP A 45 8.06 -13.69 -17.07
CA ASP A 45 8.27 -13.58 -18.52
C ASP A 45 9.45 -12.65 -18.88
N GLY A 46 10.20 -12.12 -17.89
CA GLY A 46 11.30 -11.20 -18.11
C GLY A 46 10.89 -9.85 -18.73
N ALA A 47 9.60 -9.53 -18.68
CA ALA A 47 9.01 -8.35 -19.32
C ALA A 47 8.81 -7.16 -18.37
N ALA A 48 9.30 -7.24 -17.12
CA ALA A 48 9.14 -6.18 -16.13
C ALA A 48 9.98 -4.95 -16.50
N THR A 49 9.35 -3.77 -16.53
CA THR A 49 9.98 -2.50 -16.93
C THR A 49 11.05 -2.04 -15.92
N MET A 50 10.93 -2.46 -14.65
CA MET A 50 11.82 -2.03 -13.57
C MET A 50 13.05 -2.93 -13.39
N ASP A 51 12.98 -4.20 -13.78
CA ASP A 51 14.09 -5.14 -13.70
C ASP A 51 14.89 -5.07 -15.02
N TRP A 52 15.69 -4.01 -15.17
CA TRP A 52 16.43 -3.74 -16.41
C TRP A 52 17.79 -4.47 -16.52
N MET A 53 18.30 -5.00 -15.41
CA MET A 53 19.54 -5.77 -15.38
C MET A 53 19.25 -7.26 -15.62
N GLU A 54 20.06 -7.90 -16.47
CA GLU A 54 19.96 -9.34 -16.76
C GLU A 54 20.00 -10.20 -15.48
N GLN A 55 20.82 -9.81 -14.51
CA GLN A 55 20.93 -10.47 -13.20
C GLN A 55 19.69 -10.29 -12.31
N GLU A 56 18.98 -9.18 -12.44
CA GLU A 56 17.69 -8.94 -11.74
C GLU A 56 16.61 -9.83 -12.33
N GLN A 57 16.56 -9.93 -13.67
CA GLN A 57 15.62 -10.79 -14.38
C GLN A 57 15.86 -12.28 -14.09
N GLU A 58 17.12 -12.72 -14.08
CA GLU A 58 17.47 -14.13 -13.79
C GLU A 58 17.14 -14.54 -12.36
N ARG A 59 17.32 -13.64 -11.40
CA ARG A 59 17.14 -13.92 -9.96
C ARG A 59 15.79 -13.52 -9.40
N GLY A 60 15.00 -12.73 -10.15
CA GLY A 60 13.72 -12.18 -9.70
C GLY A 60 13.84 -11.22 -8.51
N ILE A 61 15.02 -10.59 -8.32
CA ILE A 61 15.29 -9.66 -7.20
C ILE A 61 15.82 -8.34 -7.74
N THR A 62 15.39 -7.23 -7.14
CA THR A 62 15.94 -5.90 -7.44
C THR A 62 17.30 -5.75 -6.77
N ILE A 63 18.33 -5.46 -7.56
CA ILE A 63 19.70 -5.27 -7.09
C ILE A 63 20.03 -3.77 -6.98
N THR A 64 19.59 -2.99 -7.97
CA THR A 64 19.87 -1.55 -8.05
C THR A 64 18.58 -0.74 -7.90
N SER A 65 18.60 0.35 -7.14
CA SER A 65 17.46 1.25 -7.05
C SER A 65 17.14 1.85 -8.42
N ALA A 66 15.98 1.50 -8.96
CA ALA A 66 15.45 2.08 -10.18
C ALA A 66 14.41 3.16 -9.82
N ALA A 67 14.42 4.25 -10.59
CA ALA A 67 13.41 5.31 -10.43
C ALA A 67 12.62 5.47 -11.72
N THR A 68 11.31 5.39 -11.62
CA THR A 68 10.43 5.68 -12.74
C THR A 68 9.41 6.74 -12.37
N THR A 69 8.86 7.43 -13.37
CA THR A 69 7.89 8.50 -13.15
C THR A 69 6.57 8.15 -13.80
N CYS A 70 5.50 8.28 -13.04
CA CYS A 70 4.13 8.24 -13.54
C CYS A 70 3.35 9.48 -13.11
N PHE A 71 2.13 9.64 -13.64
CA PHE A 71 1.26 10.79 -13.37
C PHE A 71 -0.11 10.29 -12.92
N TRP A 72 -0.60 10.86 -11.82
CA TRP A 72 -1.91 10.52 -11.28
C TRP A 72 -2.54 11.72 -10.55
N ASN A 73 -3.81 12.00 -10.80
CA ASN A 73 -4.54 13.11 -10.17
C ASN A 73 -3.76 14.43 -10.16
N ASP A 74 -3.20 14.81 -11.31
CA ASP A 74 -2.41 16.04 -11.50
C ASP A 74 -1.15 16.10 -10.60
N HIS A 75 -0.64 14.94 -10.16
CA HIS A 75 0.63 14.79 -9.44
C HIS A 75 1.64 14.06 -10.31
N ARG A 76 2.89 14.47 -10.17
CA ARG A 76 4.03 13.72 -10.65
C ARG A 76 4.53 12.79 -9.54
N ILE A 77 4.45 11.51 -9.77
CA ILE A 77 4.85 10.49 -8.83
C ILE A 77 6.12 9.84 -9.34
N ASN A 78 7.21 9.94 -8.58
CA ASN A 78 8.43 9.21 -8.82
C ASN A 78 8.39 7.96 -7.94
N ILE A 79 8.37 6.80 -8.56
CA ILE A 79 8.43 5.51 -7.87
C ILE A 79 9.89 5.11 -7.79
N ILE A 80 10.39 4.95 -6.57
CA ILE A 80 11.76 4.52 -6.29
C ILE A 80 11.67 3.08 -5.80
N ASP A 81 12.08 2.16 -6.66
CA ASP A 81 12.14 0.75 -6.31
C ASP A 81 13.38 0.49 -5.47
N THR A 82 13.17 0.05 -4.22
CA THR A 82 14.25 -0.19 -3.27
C THR A 82 14.61 -1.67 -3.24
N PRO A 83 15.91 -2.03 -3.25
CA PRO A 83 16.31 -3.41 -3.05
C PRO A 83 15.72 -3.99 -1.77
N GLY A 84 15.13 -5.18 -1.86
CA GLY A 84 14.54 -5.87 -0.69
C GLY A 84 15.54 -6.69 0.12
N HIS A 85 16.81 -6.76 -0.30
CA HIS A 85 17.82 -7.61 0.30
C HIS A 85 18.65 -6.87 1.35
N VAL A 86 18.94 -7.52 2.47
CA VAL A 86 19.72 -6.95 3.60
C VAL A 86 21.14 -6.54 3.22
N ASP A 87 21.70 -7.10 2.16
CA ASP A 87 23.06 -6.79 1.69
C ASP A 87 23.17 -5.39 1.04
N PHE A 88 22.06 -4.78 0.63
CA PHE A 88 22.00 -3.47 -0.03
C PHE A 88 21.61 -2.32 0.90
N THR A 89 22.01 -2.38 2.16
CA THR A 89 21.63 -1.41 3.22
C THR A 89 21.90 0.04 2.83
N ILE A 90 23.04 0.33 2.14
CA ILE A 90 23.42 1.71 1.75
C ILE A 90 22.47 2.27 0.69
N GLU A 91 22.06 1.46 -0.29
CA GLU A 91 21.15 1.88 -1.36
C GLU A 91 19.73 2.09 -0.82
N VAL A 92 19.30 1.22 0.07
CA VAL A 92 18.02 1.38 0.78
C VAL A 92 18.02 2.68 1.60
N GLU A 93 19.08 2.96 2.37
CA GLU A 93 19.20 4.17 3.16
C GLU A 93 19.26 5.45 2.31
N ARG A 94 19.93 5.41 1.16
CA ARG A 94 19.95 6.55 0.22
C ARG A 94 18.56 6.83 -0.35
N SER A 95 17.83 5.78 -0.72
CA SER A 95 16.46 5.89 -1.23
C SER A 95 15.54 6.46 -0.17
N LEU A 96 15.57 5.95 1.07
CA LEU A 96 14.71 6.40 2.16
C LEU A 96 14.83 7.90 2.49
N LYS A 97 16.02 8.51 2.27
CA LYS A 97 16.25 9.94 2.53
C LYS A 97 15.50 10.89 1.61
N VAL A 98 15.08 10.43 0.45
CA VAL A 98 14.42 11.25 -0.56
C VAL A 98 12.92 10.94 -0.70
N LEU A 99 12.41 9.96 0.05
CA LEU A 99 11.00 9.55 0.00
C LEU A 99 10.11 10.50 0.78
N ASP A 100 8.97 10.85 0.19
CA ASP A 100 7.85 11.50 0.86
C ASP A 100 6.98 10.47 1.61
N GLY A 101 7.01 9.22 1.17
CA GLY A 101 6.30 8.10 1.78
C GLY A 101 6.66 6.78 1.13
N ALA A 102 6.21 5.68 1.71
CA ALA A 102 6.47 4.34 1.20
C ALA A 102 5.23 3.45 1.23
N VAL A 103 5.17 2.50 0.30
CA VAL A 103 4.22 1.38 0.31
C VAL A 103 4.96 0.15 0.81
N ALA A 104 4.58 -0.34 1.99
CA ALA A 104 5.11 -1.57 2.55
C ALA A 104 4.21 -2.74 2.12
N VAL A 105 4.73 -3.60 1.24
CA VAL A 105 3.99 -4.74 0.70
C VAL A 105 4.27 -5.97 1.55
N PHE A 106 3.21 -6.56 2.10
CA PHE A 106 3.25 -7.80 2.89
C PHE A 106 2.60 -8.93 2.10
N ASP A 107 3.15 -10.13 2.23
CA ASP A 107 2.54 -11.33 1.69
C ASP A 107 1.42 -11.80 2.63
N GLY A 108 0.20 -11.95 2.14
CA GLY A 108 -0.96 -12.38 2.93
C GLY A 108 -0.81 -13.79 3.52
N VAL A 109 0.04 -14.64 2.92
CA VAL A 109 0.34 -15.99 3.42
C VAL A 109 1.48 -15.98 4.44
N ALA A 110 2.60 -15.31 4.14
CA ALA A 110 3.77 -15.28 5.02
C ALA A 110 3.62 -14.23 6.15
N GLY A 111 2.93 -13.13 5.89
CA GLY A 111 2.78 -12.03 6.84
C GLY A 111 4.05 -11.19 6.98
N VAL A 112 4.43 -10.89 8.22
CA VAL A 112 5.67 -10.16 8.54
C VAL A 112 6.83 -11.13 8.65
N GLU A 113 7.86 -10.92 7.84
CA GLU A 113 9.10 -11.69 7.83
C GLU A 113 10.29 -10.88 8.38
N PRO A 114 11.41 -11.52 8.74
CA PRO A 114 12.58 -10.82 9.31
C PRO A 114 13.12 -9.69 8.42
N GLN A 115 13.05 -9.84 7.10
CA GLN A 115 13.45 -8.78 6.17
C GLN A 115 12.49 -7.59 6.23
N SER A 116 11.18 -7.85 6.39
CA SER A 116 10.17 -6.80 6.59
C SER A 116 10.48 -5.97 7.83
N GLU A 117 10.88 -6.62 8.94
CA GLU A 117 11.28 -5.93 10.18
C GLU A 117 12.49 -5.02 9.97
N THR A 118 13.50 -5.51 9.23
CA THR A 118 14.71 -4.73 8.95
C THR A 118 14.40 -3.47 8.16
N VAL A 119 13.66 -3.59 7.06
CA VAL A 119 13.27 -2.46 6.22
C VAL A 119 12.35 -1.50 6.98
N TRP A 120 11.47 -2.04 7.82
CA TRP A 120 10.59 -1.24 8.68
C TRP A 120 11.37 -0.36 9.65
N ARG A 121 12.35 -0.92 10.37
CA ARG A 121 13.23 -0.17 11.28
C ARG A 121 14.05 0.91 10.56
N GLN A 122 14.49 0.62 9.33
CA GLN A 122 15.17 1.62 8.52
C GLN A 122 14.24 2.79 8.16
N ALA A 123 13.01 2.51 7.78
CA ALA A 123 12.02 3.54 7.51
C ALA A 123 11.67 4.37 8.77
N ASP A 124 11.63 3.76 9.97
CA ASP A 124 11.47 4.46 11.24
C ASP A 124 12.64 5.43 11.50
N LYS A 125 13.87 4.97 11.28
CA LYS A 125 15.08 5.79 11.43
C LYS A 125 15.01 7.08 10.59
N TYR A 126 14.45 6.99 9.38
CA TYR A 126 14.29 8.12 8.46
C TYR A 126 12.93 8.81 8.54
N LYS A 127 12.05 8.39 9.46
CA LYS A 127 10.70 8.93 9.66
C LYS A 127 9.86 8.94 8.38
N VAL A 128 9.97 7.90 7.57
CA VAL A 128 9.21 7.76 6.32
C VAL A 128 7.81 7.26 6.65
N PRO A 129 6.73 8.03 6.34
CA PRO A 129 5.36 7.56 6.53
C PRO A 129 5.06 6.41 5.57
N ARG A 130 4.19 5.48 6.00
CA ARG A 130 3.97 4.22 5.28
C ARG A 130 2.50 3.89 5.13
N ILE A 131 2.14 3.38 3.95
CA ILE A 131 0.90 2.67 3.71
C ILE A 131 1.24 1.18 3.59
N CYS A 132 0.56 0.32 4.35
CA CYS A 132 0.73 -1.12 4.27
C CYS A 132 -0.22 -1.69 3.21
N PHE A 133 0.29 -2.53 2.33
CA PHE A 133 -0.46 -3.23 1.30
C PHE A 133 -0.30 -4.74 1.50
N VAL A 134 -1.39 -5.43 1.86
CA VAL A 134 -1.40 -6.88 2.02
C VAL A 134 -1.73 -7.50 0.68
N ASN A 135 -0.75 -8.13 0.07
CA ASN A 135 -0.79 -8.72 -1.27
C ASN A 135 -1.07 -10.23 -1.21
N LYS A 136 -1.40 -10.82 -2.35
CA LYS A 136 -1.61 -12.27 -2.52
C LYS A 136 -2.72 -12.85 -1.65
N LEU A 137 -3.76 -12.07 -1.40
CA LEU A 137 -4.92 -12.52 -0.63
C LEU A 137 -5.77 -13.58 -1.36
N ASP A 138 -5.50 -13.79 -2.64
CA ASP A 138 -6.05 -14.82 -3.51
C ASP A 138 -5.40 -16.20 -3.32
N ARG A 139 -4.25 -16.27 -2.64
CA ARG A 139 -3.51 -17.51 -2.43
C ARG A 139 -4.05 -18.31 -1.26
N THR A 140 -3.96 -19.64 -1.37
CA THR A 140 -4.32 -20.57 -0.28
C THR A 140 -3.48 -20.30 0.98
N GLY A 141 -4.14 -20.18 2.13
CA GLY A 141 -3.53 -19.86 3.42
C GLY A 141 -3.32 -18.36 3.67
N ALA A 142 -3.78 -17.50 2.76
CA ALA A 142 -3.73 -16.05 2.98
C ALA A 142 -4.75 -15.63 4.04
N ASP A 143 -4.31 -14.77 4.96
CA ASP A 143 -5.15 -14.24 6.03
C ASP A 143 -4.78 -12.78 6.32
N PHE A 144 -5.68 -11.88 5.93
CA PHE A 144 -5.51 -10.45 6.11
C PHE A 144 -5.42 -10.04 7.58
N PHE A 145 -6.32 -10.56 8.42
CA PHE A 145 -6.38 -10.17 9.83
C PHE A 145 -5.19 -10.68 10.63
N ARG A 146 -4.70 -11.87 10.32
CA ARG A 146 -3.45 -12.39 10.85
C ARG A 146 -2.27 -11.49 10.45
N CYS A 147 -2.23 -11.04 9.21
CA CYS A 147 -1.18 -10.13 8.73
C CYS A 147 -1.21 -8.79 9.49
N VAL A 148 -2.39 -8.20 9.68
CA VAL A 148 -2.58 -6.98 10.49
C VAL A 148 -2.12 -7.20 11.94
N GLY A 149 -2.47 -8.34 12.55
CA GLY A 149 -1.99 -8.73 13.88
C GLY A 149 -0.47 -8.81 13.94
N MET A 150 0.17 -9.46 12.96
CA MET A 150 1.64 -9.55 12.90
C MET A 150 2.31 -8.18 12.73
N ILE A 151 1.73 -7.24 11.97
CA ILE A 151 2.23 -5.87 11.86
C ILE A 151 2.24 -5.19 13.24
N LYS A 152 1.16 -5.38 14.02
CA LYS A 152 1.06 -4.85 15.38
C LYS A 152 2.09 -5.49 16.32
N ASP A 153 2.15 -6.83 16.34
CA ASP A 153 2.91 -7.57 17.34
C ASP A 153 4.43 -7.58 17.05
N ARG A 154 4.83 -7.72 15.78
CA ARG A 154 6.24 -7.83 15.41
C ARG A 154 6.90 -6.49 15.08
N LEU A 155 6.14 -5.57 14.48
CA LEU A 155 6.69 -4.25 14.11
C LEU A 155 6.43 -3.18 15.18
N GLY A 156 5.62 -3.49 16.21
CA GLY A 156 5.24 -2.53 17.24
C GLY A 156 4.45 -1.34 16.70
N ALA A 157 3.83 -1.50 15.53
CA ALA A 157 3.08 -0.45 14.86
C ALA A 157 1.62 -0.41 15.34
N LYS A 158 0.96 0.75 15.20
CA LYS A 158 -0.49 0.90 15.36
C LYS A 158 -1.12 0.92 13.96
N PRO A 159 -1.49 -0.23 13.36
CA PRO A 159 -2.03 -0.26 12.02
C PRO A 159 -3.42 0.36 12.00
N LEU A 160 -3.63 1.27 11.05
CA LEU A 160 -4.92 1.88 10.78
C LEU A 160 -5.54 1.17 9.58
N VAL A 161 -6.49 0.27 9.82
CA VAL A 161 -7.13 -0.51 8.76
C VAL A 161 -8.09 0.41 8.00
N MET A 162 -7.80 0.60 6.71
CA MET A 162 -8.62 1.45 5.82
C MET A 162 -9.53 0.63 4.92
N GLN A 163 -9.15 -0.63 4.64
CA GLN A 163 -9.91 -1.56 3.79
C GLN A 163 -9.85 -2.96 4.36
N ILE A 164 -10.92 -3.72 4.22
CA ILE A 164 -10.96 -5.16 4.55
C ILE A 164 -11.36 -5.98 3.33
N PRO A 165 -10.83 -7.20 3.14
CA PRO A 165 -11.14 -8.02 1.97
C PRO A 165 -12.59 -8.54 1.98
N ILE A 166 -13.16 -8.70 0.79
CA ILE A 166 -14.44 -9.39 0.55
C ILE A 166 -14.11 -10.75 -0.06
N GLY A 167 -14.34 -11.80 0.72
CA GLY A 167 -13.93 -13.16 0.37
C GLY A 167 -12.51 -13.48 0.81
N VAL A 168 -12.13 -14.73 0.66
CA VAL A 168 -10.81 -15.26 1.02
C VAL A 168 -10.30 -16.15 -0.11
N GLU A 169 -9.00 -16.18 -0.30
CA GLU A 169 -8.33 -17.03 -1.30
C GLU A 169 -9.01 -16.89 -2.70
N ALA A 170 -9.36 -18.00 -3.34
CA ALA A 170 -10.00 -18.01 -4.65
C ALA A 170 -11.38 -17.30 -4.69
N SER A 171 -11.99 -17.01 -3.55
CA SER A 171 -13.24 -16.26 -3.45
C SER A 171 -13.05 -14.75 -3.25
N LEU A 172 -11.80 -14.27 -3.22
CA LEU A 172 -11.49 -12.84 -3.12
C LEU A 172 -12.07 -12.10 -4.35
N LYS A 173 -12.97 -11.16 -4.11
CA LYS A 173 -13.68 -10.44 -5.18
C LYS A 173 -13.69 -8.92 -5.04
N GLY A 174 -13.19 -8.42 -3.92
CA GLY A 174 -13.22 -6.99 -3.66
C GLY A 174 -12.72 -6.62 -2.27
N VAL A 175 -12.98 -5.38 -1.89
CA VAL A 175 -12.67 -4.85 -0.56
C VAL A 175 -13.81 -3.97 -0.06
N VAL A 176 -13.99 -3.88 1.24
CA VAL A 176 -14.81 -2.85 1.88
C VAL A 176 -13.92 -1.65 2.15
N ASP A 177 -14.29 -0.49 1.61
CA ASP A 177 -13.69 0.80 1.92
C ASP A 177 -14.31 1.34 3.21
N LEU A 178 -13.53 1.37 4.28
CA LEU A 178 -13.97 1.80 5.61
C LEU A 178 -14.08 3.32 5.74
N ILE A 179 -13.51 4.09 4.80
CA ILE A 179 -13.71 5.54 4.76
C ILE A 179 -15.10 5.86 4.21
N LYS A 180 -15.49 5.22 3.12
CA LYS A 180 -16.77 5.43 2.44
C LYS A 180 -17.91 4.55 2.98
N MET A 181 -17.58 3.51 3.73
CA MET A 181 -18.52 2.46 4.15
C MET A 181 -19.28 1.87 2.96
N LYS A 182 -18.52 1.51 1.92
CA LYS A 182 -19.02 0.87 0.69
C LYS A 182 -18.10 -0.29 0.29
N ALA A 183 -18.68 -1.26 -0.39
CA ALA A 183 -17.90 -2.33 -1.01
C ALA A 183 -17.45 -1.92 -2.41
N ILE A 184 -16.19 -2.19 -2.72
CA ILE A 184 -15.57 -2.10 -4.03
C ILE A 184 -15.41 -3.52 -4.55
N VAL A 185 -16.16 -3.87 -5.60
CA VAL A 185 -16.14 -5.22 -6.19
C VAL A 185 -15.53 -5.12 -7.59
N TRP A 186 -14.52 -5.93 -7.85
CA TRP A 186 -13.86 -5.95 -9.15
C TRP A 186 -14.66 -6.75 -10.18
N LYS A 187 -14.66 -6.27 -11.43
CA LYS A 187 -15.18 -7.00 -12.58
C LYS A 187 -14.07 -7.89 -13.13
N ASN A 188 -14.34 -9.20 -13.20
CA ASN A 188 -13.32 -10.21 -13.55
C ASN A 188 -12.71 -10.08 -14.95
N GLU A 189 -13.30 -9.28 -15.84
CA GLU A 189 -12.93 -9.22 -17.26
C GLU A 189 -11.73 -8.31 -17.56
N ASP A 190 -11.36 -7.38 -16.62
CA ASP A 190 -10.39 -6.32 -16.89
C ASP A 190 -9.20 -6.29 -15.90
N LEU A 191 -8.79 -7.42 -15.36
CA LEU A 191 -7.66 -7.52 -14.42
C LEU A 191 -7.74 -6.51 -13.24
N GLY A 192 -8.96 -6.15 -12.82
CA GLY A 192 -9.21 -5.22 -11.72
C GLY A 192 -9.23 -3.73 -12.13
N ALA A 193 -9.13 -3.40 -13.42
CA ALA A 193 -9.26 -2.03 -13.91
C ALA A 193 -10.69 -1.49 -13.80
N ALA A 194 -11.70 -2.37 -13.94
CA ALA A 194 -13.10 -2.04 -13.77
C ALA A 194 -13.62 -2.56 -12.42
N TRP A 195 -14.28 -1.68 -11.69
CA TRP A 195 -14.88 -1.98 -10.39
C TRP A 195 -16.22 -1.27 -10.25
N GLU A 196 -17.03 -1.72 -9.31
CA GLU A 196 -18.29 -1.09 -8.95
C GLU A 196 -18.38 -0.88 -7.44
N LEU A 197 -19.10 0.19 -7.06
CA LEU A 197 -19.46 0.46 -5.67
C LEU A 197 -20.79 -0.19 -5.37
N THR A 198 -20.83 -1.02 -4.32
CA THR A 198 -22.04 -1.69 -3.83
C THR A 198 -22.17 -1.49 -2.33
N ASP A 199 -23.29 -1.93 -1.78
CA ASP A 199 -23.46 -1.97 -0.33
C ASP A 199 -22.58 -3.07 0.27
N ILE A 200 -22.21 -2.87 1.54
CA ILE A 200 -21.41 -3.86 2.28
C ILE A 200 -22.24 -5.14 2.45
N PRO A 201 -21.68 -6.32 2.12
CA PRO A 201 -22.34 -7.60 2.37
C PRO A 201 -22.76 -7.75 3.83
N ASP A 202 -23.92 -8.35 4.09
CA ASP A 202 -24.48 -8.45 5.44
C ASP A 202 -23.56 -9.15 6.44
N ASP A 203 -22.85 -10.17 6.00
CA ASP A 203 -21.87 -10.93 6.78
C ASP A 203 -20.61 -10.13 7.16
N LEU A 204 -20.35 -9.00 6.48
CA LEU A 204 -19.20 -8.13 6.75
C LEU A 204 -19.59 -6.83 7.47
N LYS A 205 -20.89 -6.55 7.69
CA LYS A 205 -21.32 -5.29 8.30
C LYS A 205 -20.74 -5.09 9.72
N ASP A 206 -20.82 -6.11 10.56
CA ASP A 206 -20.38 -6.01 11.96
C ASP A 206 -18.86 -5.76 12.05
N ILE A 207 -18.08 -6.52 11.30
CA ILE A 207 -16.63 -6.34 11.27
C ILE A 207 -16.23 -5.01 10.64
N SER A 208 -16.94 -4.56 9.61
CA SER A 208 -16.72 -3.25 8.98
C SER A 208 -17.01 -2.11 9.97
N ASN A 209 -18.11 -2.18 10.69
CA ASN A 209 -18.46 -1.18 11.70
C ASN A 209 -17.40 -1.12 12.82
N LYS A 210 -16.95 -2.28 13.30
CA LYS A 210 -15.88 -2.35 14.30
C LYS A 210 -14.60 -1.65 13.82
N TYR A 211 -14.09 -2.01 12.64
CA TYR A 211 -12.88 -1.42 12.10
C TYR A 211 -13.07 0.05 11.70
N ARG A 212 -14.27 0.44 11.27
CA ARG A 212 -14.61 1.85 11.04
C ARG A 212 -14.51 2.65 12.33
N GLN A 213 -15.04 2.14 13.42
CA GLN A 213 -14.95 2.79 14.71
C GLN A 213 -13.49 2.97 15.15
N GLU A 214 -12.67 1.90 15.10
CA GLU A 214 -11.23 1.95 15.40
C GLU A 214 -10.48 2.95 14.49
N LEU A 215 -10.85 3.02 13.20
CA LEU A 215 -10.29 3.97 12.25
C LEU A 215 -10.61 5.42 12.64
N VAL A 216 -11.87 5.72 12.94
CA VAL A 216 -12.30 7.08 13.33
C VAL A 216 -11.65 7.49 14.64
N GLU A 217 -11.74 6.66 15.68
CA GLU A 217 -11.15 6.93 17.01
C GLU A 217 -9.66 7.24 16.93
N THR A 218 -8.93 6.46 16.13
CA THR A 218 -7.49 6.69 15.97
C THR A 218 -7.17 7.93 15.13
N ALA A 219 -7.94 8.17 14.07
CA ALA A 219 -7.68 9.28 13.16
C ALA A 219 -7.98 10.65 13.83
N VAL A 220 -9.07 10.77 14.58
CA VAL A 220 -9.45 12.05 15.22
C VAL A 220 -8.47 12.50 16.31
N GLU A 221 -7.65 11.58 16.86
CA GLU A 221 -6.55 11.92 17.78
C GLU A 221 -5.59 12.99 17.19
N GLN A 222 -5.58 13.15 15.87
CA GLN A 222 -4.71 14.09 15.15
C GLN A 222 -5.28 15.51 15.05
N ASP A 223 -6.54 15.74 15.47
CA ASP A 223 -7.21 17.04 15.37
C ASP A 223 -8.14 17.27 16.58
N GLU A 224 -7.78 18.20 17.46
CA GLU A 224 -8.50 18.48 18.71
C GLU A 224 -9.98 18.79 18.47
N LYS A 225 -10.29 19.58 17.45
CA LYS A 225 -11.67 19.95 17.15
C LYS A 225 -12.50 18.75 16.69
N LEU A 226 -11.96 17.92 15.80
CA LEU A 226 -12.64 16.73 15.30
C LEU A 226 -12.77 15.66 16.40
N MET A 227 -11.83 15.62 17.35
CA MET A 227 -11.92 14.78 18.52
C MET A 227 -13.07 15.24 19.46
N GLU A 228 -13.21 16.55 19.69
CA GLU A 228 -14.33 17.11 20.47
C GLU A 228 -15.67 16.82 19.79
N ASP A 229 -15.75 17.03 18.47
CA ASP A 229 -16.96 16.74 17.69
C ASP A 229 -17.35 15.25 17.77
N TYR A 230 -16.38 14.35 17.66
CA TYR A 230 -16.59 12.90 17.80
C TYR A 230 -17.07 12.51 19.20
N LEU A 231 -16.42 13.04 20.26
CA LEU A 231 -16.83 12.80 21.65
C LEU A 231 -18.21 13.41 21.96
N GLY A 232 -18.59 14.48 21.26
CA GLY A 232 -19.93 15.06 21.29
C GLY A 232 -21.01 14.23 20.57
N GLY A 233 -20.64 13.10 19.95
CA GLY A 233 -21.56 12.21 19.24
C GLY A 233 -21.83 12.64 17.79
N ASN A 234 -21.07 13.58 17.24
CA ASN A 234 -21.19 14.00 15.85
C ASN A 234 -20.47 12.99 14.92
N GLU A 235 -21.07 12.77 13.78
CA GLU A 235 -20.47 11.93 12.73
C GLU A 235 -19.32 12.69 12.04
N ILE A 236 -18.18 12.01 11.85
CA ILE A 236 -17.03 12.59 11.15
C ILE A 236 -17.16 12.37 9.65
N SER A 237 -17.05 13.44 8.87
CA SER A 237 -17.15 13.39 7.41
C SER A 237 -15.99 12.61 6.78
N GLU A 238 -16.23 12.06 5.57
CA GLU A 238 -15.16 11.38 4.80
C GLU A 238 -13.96 12.31 4.57
N GLU A 239 -14.20 13.59 4.25
CA GLU A 239 -13.15 14.56 3.98
C GLU A 239 -12.30 14.84 5.21
N ASP A 240 -12.93 15.00 6.38
CA ASP A 240 -12.23 15.27 7.63
C ASP A 240 -11.47 14.03 8.11
N LEU A 241 -12.05 12.85 7.93
CA LEU A 241 -11.35 11.61 8.23
C LEU A 241 -10.08 11.44 7.36
N ILE A 242 -10.17 11.72 6.05
CA ILE A 242 -9.00 11.69 5.15
C ILE A 242 -7.94 12.71 5.58
N LYS A 243 -8.35 13.92 6.01
CA LYS A 243 -7.41 14.94 6.52
C LYS A 243 -6.69 14.45 7.77
N CYS A 244 -7.40 13.84 8.72
CA CYS A 244 -6.82 13.27 9.92
C CYS A 244 -5.82 12.14 9.61
N VAL A 245 -6.22 11.20 8.74
CA VAL A 245 -5.34 10.11 8.31
C VAL A 245 -4.05 10.61 7.63
N ARG A 246 -4.12 11.73 6.90
CA ARG A 246 -2.94 12.34 6.28
C ARG A 246 -2.05 13.10 7.25
N LYS A 247 -2.60 13.55 8.37
CA LYS A 247 -1.87 14.32 9.38
C LYS A 247 -1.12 13.42 10.35
N GLY A 248 -1.65 12.21 10.64
CA GLY A 248 -1.03 11.18 11.49
C GLY A 248 -0.05 10.33 10.72
#